data_25348ecd7e20df809309d65f3c2b68b7
#
_entry.id   25348ecd7e20df809309d65f3c2b68b7
#
_cell.length_a   1.000
_cell.length_b   1.000
_cell.length_c   1.000
_cell.angle_alpha   90.00
_cell.angle_beta   90.00
_cell.angle_gamma   90.00
#
_symmetry.space_group_name_H-M   'P 1'
#
loop_
_entity.id
_entity.type
_entity.pdbx_description
1 polymer ?
#
loop_
_entity_poly.entity_id
_entity_poly.type
_entity_poly.pdbx_seq_one_letter_code
_entity_poly.pdbx_strand_id
1 'polypeptide(L)'
;MANWDGKTLWVMRHGRPNVPANPLLLTKTEFNRYLDAYDDAGLSTEESVRLSRLYQRYPIPDLVISSDLPRALETARLFGRGAPLRVDPLFREIPVRVPDGNTWFLRQRWPSEVWWSYLRFAWFYNIPPEGRTRSTQRSEQAAAVIAACQREVQTLAVVSHSGFLLVTIDLLIRQGHLTGRRLPRIGFGSPTSYHWRSEPKP
;
A
#
# COMPACT_ATOMS: atom_id res chain seq x y z
N MET A 1 21.52 -22.44 0.77
CA MET A 1 20.82 -21.43 -0.07
C MET A 1 19.33 -21.58 0.15
N ALA A 2 18.57 -20.48 0.25
CA ALA A 2 17.12 -20.59 0.41
C ALA A 2 16.48 -21.06 -0.90
N ASN A 3 15.62 -22.08 -0.83
CA ASN A 3 14.87 -22.53 -1.99
C ASN A 3 13.70 -21.55 -2.23
N TRP A 4 13.70 -20.90 -3.40
CA TRP A 4 12.67 -19.94 -3.82
C TRP A 4 11.69 -20.52 -4.85
N ASP A 5 11.90 -21.77 -5.27
CA ASP A 5 11.10 -22.39 -6.34
C ASP A 5 9.63 -22.54 -5.94
N GLY A 6 8.76 -22.04 -6.79
CA GLY A 6 7.31 -22.08 -6.58
C GLY A 6 6.76 -21.08 -5.56
N LYS A 7 7.61 -20.27 -4.91
CA LYS A 7 7.15 -19.30 -3.92
C LYS A 7 6.41 -18.13 -4.57
N THR A 8 5.23 -17.84 -4.03
CA THR A 8 4.33 -16.81 -4.55
C THR A 8 4.11 -15.71 -3.54
N LEU A 9 4.28 -14.47 -4.00
CA LEU A 9 3.95 -13.26 -3.25
C LEU A 9 2.68 -12.63 -3.85
N TRP A 10 1.62 -12.57 -3.06
CA TRP A 10 0.44 -11.76 -3.37
C TRP A 10 0.60 -10.36 -2.82
N VAL A 11 0.39 -9.35 -3.66
CA VAL A 11 0.47 -7.95 -3.28
C VAL A 11 -0.85 -7.28 -3.63
N MET A 12 -1.41 -6.53 -2.68
CA MET A 12 -2.65 -5.82 -2.93
C MET A 12 -2.75 -4.52 -2.13
N ARG A 13 -3.34 -3.52 -2.77
CA ARG A 13 -3.84 -2.34 -2.09
C ARG A 13 -5.07 -2.72 -1.27
N HIS A 14 -5.22 -2.11 -0.08
CA HIS A 14 -6.44 -2.23 0.72
C HIS A 14 -7.74 -2.00 -0.09
N GLY A 15 -8.86 -2.51 0.39
CA GLY A 15 -10.21 -2.24 -0.12
C GLY A 15 -10.59 -0.76 -0.02
N ARG A 16 -11.68 -0.38 -0.68
CA ARG A 16 -12.14 1.02 -0.67
C ARG A 16 -12.54 1.42 0.75
N PRO A 17 -11.93 2.49 1.30
CA PRO A 17 -12.29 2.98 2.64
C PRO A 17 -13.67 3.64 2.63
N ASN A 18 -14.34 3.54 3.77
CA ASN A 18 -15.63 4.19 4.01
C ASN A 18 -15.40 5.65 4.43
N VAL A 19 -15.18 6.52 3.46
CA VAL A 19 -15.02 7.95 3.67
C VAL A 19 -16.13 8.73 2.99
N PRO A 20 -16.58 9.86 3.56
CA PRO A 20 -17.55 10.72 2.92
C PRO A 20 -17.03 11.25 1.57
N ALA A 21 -17.96 11.50 0.66
CA ALA A 21 -17.63 12.17 -0.60
C ALA A 21 -17.07 13.57 -0.34
N ASN A 22 -16.00 13.93 -1.03
CA ASN A 22 -15.41 15.25 -0.94
C ASN A 22 -16.27 16.30 -1.67
N PRO A 23 -16.32 17.55 -1.15
CA PRO A 23 -16.76 18.68 -1.95
C PRO A 23 -15.93 18.82 -3.23
N LEU A 24 -16.51 19.45 -4.25
CA LEU A 24 -15.85 19.69 -5.54
C LEU A 24 -14.53 20.46 -5.37
N LEU A 25 -14.53 21.44 -4.47
CA LEU A 25 -13.37 22.29 -4.16
C LEU A 25 -13.06 22.25 -2.66
N LEU A 26 -11.81 22.04 -2.31
CA LEU A 26 -11.30 21.93 -0.94
C LEU A 26 -10.24 22.99 -0.66
N THR A 27 -10.28 23.59 0.49
CA THR A 27 -9.13 24.28 1.07
C THR A 27 -8.08 23.26 1.52
N LYS A 28 -6.83 23.69 1.79
CA LYS A 28 -5.80 22.81 2.36
C LYS A 28 -6.23 22.18 3.68
N THR A 29 -6.93 22.92 4.53
CA THR A 29 -7.39 22.44 5.85
C THR A 29 -8.46 21.34 5.69
N GLU A 30 -9.42 21.56 4.81
CA GLU A 30 -10.45 20.55 4.49
C GLU A 30 -9.82 19.30 3.86
N PHE A 31 -8.84 19.49 2.97
CA PHE A 31 -8.13 18.37 2.36
C PHE A 31 -7.27 17.59 3.37
N ASN A 32 -6.54 18.25 4.27
CA ASN A 32 -5.80 17.59 5.33
C ASN A 32 -6.75 16.85 6.30
N ARG A 33 -7.90 17.40 6.64
CA ARG A 33 -8.92 16.70 7.43
C ARG A 33 -9.48 15.48 6.71
N TYR A 34 -9.65 15.56 5.40
CA TYR A 34 -10.01 14.39 4.60
C TYR A 34 -8.93 13.30 4.64
N LEU A 35 -7.64 13.66 4.59
CA LEU A 35 -6.56 12.70 4.72
C LEU A 35 -6.57 12.00 6.10
N ASP A 36 -6.82 12.76 7.18
CA ASP A 36 -6.95 12.22 8.52
C ASP A 36 -8.14 11.23 8.59
N ALA A 37 -9.31 11.63 8.10
CA ALA A 37 -10.48 10.75 8.03
C ALA A 37 -10.26 9.51 7.15
N TYR A 38 -9.49 9.66 6.08
CA TYR A 38 -9.12 8.54 5.21
C TYR A 38 -8.21 7.53 5.92
N ASP A 39 -7.31 8.00 6.80
CA ASP A 39 -6.42 7.12 7.56
C ASP A 39 -7.16 6.37 8.67
N ASP A 40 -8.16 6.98 9.29
CA ASP A 40 -8.99 6.36 10.32
C ASP A 40 -10.07 5.42 9.77
N ALA A 41 -10.35 5.49 8.46
CA ALA A 41 -11.45 4.74 7.87
C ALA A 41 -11.13 3.25 7.70
N GLY A 42 -12.08 2.39 8.10
CA GLY A 42 -12.20 1.00 7.71
C GLY A 42 -12.90 0.82 6.37
N LEU A 43 -13.32 -0.41 6.05
CA LEU A 43 -14.11 -0.72 4.86
C LEU A 43 -15.60 -0.45 5.10
N SER A 44 -16.35 -0.14 4.03
CA SER A 44 -17.80 -0.22 4.13
C SER A 44 -18.27 -1.67 4.16
N THR A 45 -19.52 -1.89 4.62
CA THR A 45 -20.13 -3.23 4.62
C THR A 45 -20.22 -3.80 3.21
N GLU A 46 -20.58 -2.98 2.23
CA GLU A 46 -20.69 -3.37 0.82
C GLU A 46 -19.34 -3.79 0.25
N GLU A 47 -18.28 -3.03 0.57
CA GLU A 47 -16.94 -3.35 0.14
C GLU A 47 -16.44 -4.65 0.78
N SER A 48 -16.71 -4.86 2.05
CA SER A 48 -16.36 -6.10 2.77
C SER A 48 -17.04 -7.33 2.15
N VAL A 49 -18.32 -7.22 1.81
CA VAL A 49 -19.07 -8.29 1.11
C VAL A 49 -18.49 -8.53 -0.29
N ARG A 50 -18.21 -7.47 -1.05
CA ARG A 50 -17.59 -7.56 -2.38
C ARG A 50 -16.25 -8.28 -2.33
N LEU A 51 -15.37 -7.89 -1.39
CA LEU A 51 -14.05 -8.49 -1.23
C LEU A 51 -14.12 -9.93 -0.75
N SER A 52 -15.00 -10.26 0.21
CA SER A 52 -15.21 -11.63 0.66
C SER A 52 -15.56 -12.57 -0.49
N ARG A 53 -16.46 -12.15 -1.39
CA ARG A 53 -16.82 -12.93 -2.59
C ARG A 53 -15.67 -13.03 -3.59
N LEU A 54 -14.95 -11.92 -3.83
CA LEU A 54 -13.81 -11.88 -4.73
C LEU A 54 -12.72 -12.86 -4.29
N TYR A 55 -12.39 -12.86 -3.01
CA TYR A 55 -11.25 -13.60 -2.46
C TYR A 55 -11.48 -15.12 -2.37
N GLN A 56 -12.71 -15.60 -2.50
CA GLN A 56 -12.97 -17.05 -2.65
C GLN A 56 -12.30 -17.67 -3.88
N ARG A 57 -11.94 -16.85 -4.86
CA ARG A 57 -11.29 -17.29 -6.11
C ARG A 57 -9.76 -17.43 -5.99
N TYR A 58 -9.20 -17.04 -4.84
CA TYR A 58 -7.76 -17.03 -4.60
C TYR A 58 -7.39 -18.07 -3.55
N PRO A 59 -6.17 -18.64 -3.62
CA PRO A 59 -5.69 -19.53 -2.56
C PRO A 59 -5.58 -18.77 -1.24
N ILE A 60 -5.73 -19.51 -0.13
CA ILE A 60 -5.43 -18.96 1.21
C ILE A 60 -3.90 -18.89 1.33
N PRO A 61 -3.32 -17.74 1.68
CA PRO A 61 -1.89 -17.62 1.89
C PRO A 61 -1.47 -18.31 3.19
N ASP A 62 -0.20 -18.74 3.27
CA ASP A 62 0.36 -19.30 4.51
C ASP A 62 0.59 -18.22 5.57
N LEU A 63 0.84 -16.97 5.13
CA LEU A 63 1.03 -15.80 5.99
C LEU A 63 0.53 -14.55 5.29
N VAL A 64 -0.08 -13.65 6.06
CA VAL A 64 -0.43 -12.29 5.60
C VAL A 64 0.37 -11.26 6.39
N ILE A 65 1.00 -10.31 5.71
CA ILE A 65 1.55 -9.09 6.30
C ILE A 65 0.61 -7.94 5.97
N SER A 66 0.28 -7.12 6.94
CA SER A 66 -0.61 -5.97 6.75
C SER A 66 -0.07 -4.71 7.39
N SER A 67 -0.34 -3.57 6.75
CA SER A 67 -0.38 -2.29 7.45
C SER A 67 -1.37 -2.36 8.60
N ASP A 68 -1.11 -1.59 9.65
CA ASP A 68 -1.98 -1.47 10.82
C ASP A 68 -3.15 -0.48 10.63
N LEU A 69 -3.23 0.23 9.50
CA LEU A 69 -4.36 1.10 9.21
C LEU A 69 -5.64 0.26 8.99
N PRO A 70 -6.81 0.71 9.54
CA PRO A 70 -8.02 -0.12 9.61
C PRO A 70 -8.42 -0.76 8.29
N ARG A 71 -8.46 0.02 7.20
CA ARG A 71 -8.81 -0.47 5.86
C ARG A 71 -7.90 -1.59 5.32
N ALA A 72 -6.60 -1.53 5.67
CA ALA A 72 -5.65 -2.56 5.26
C ALA A 72 -5.80 -3.81 6.12
N LEU A 73 -5.95 -3.63 7.42
CA LEU A 73 -6.14 -4.71 8.39
C LEU A 73 -7.42 -5.52 8.10
N GLU A 74 -8.54 -4.85 7.83
CA GLU A 74 -9.79 -5.50 7.46
C GLU A 74 -9.66 -6.25 6.13
N THR A 75 -9.02 -5.65 5.13
CA THR A 75 -8.74 -6.31 3.83
C THR A 75 -7.87 -7.56 4.03
N ALA A 76 -6.84 -7.48 4.88
CA ALA A 76 -5.94 -8.59 5.17
C ALA A 76 -6.67 -9.76 5.83
N ARG A 77 -7.56 -9.49 6.78
CA ARG A 77 -8.41 -10.51 7.42
C ARG A 77 -9.33 -11.21 6.41
N LEU A 78 -9.93 -10.43 5.50
CA LEU A 78 -10.80 -10.97 4.45
C LEU A 78 -10.04 -11.83 3.45
N PHE A 79 -8.83 -11.43 3.04
CA PHE A 79 -8.01 -12.21 2.11
C PHE A 79 -7.41 -13.45 2.77
N GLY A 80 -6.92 -13.30 4.00
CA GLY A 80 -6.27 -14.38 4.75
C GLY A 80 -7.20 -15.49 5.20
N ARG A 81 -8.50 -15.20 5.39
CA ARG A 81 -9.52 -16.20 5.78
C ARG A 81 -9.06 -17.13 6.91
N GLY A 82 -8.45 -16.55 7.96
CA GLY A 82 -7.93 -17.28 9.12
C GLY A 82 -6.44 -17.63 9.07
N ALA A 83 -5.73 -17.32 7.97
CA ALA A 83 -4.28 -17.44 7.92
C ALA A 83 -3.59 -16.57 8.99
N PRO A 84 -2.41 -16.96 9.46
CA PRO A 84 -1.59 -16.12 10.34
C PRO A 84 -1.42 -14.70 9.79
N LEU A 85 -1.58 -13.71 10.66
CA LEU A 85 -1.53 -12.29 10.29
C LEU A 85 -0.45 -11.57 11.11
N ARG A 86 0.54 -11.01 10.42
CA ARG A 86 1.51 -10.07 10.97
C ARG A 86 1.09 -8.65 10.65
N VAL A 87 0.83 -7.86 11.68
CA VAL A 87 0.52 -6.43 11.55
C VAL A 87 1.78 -5.62 11.83
N ASP A 88 2.14 -4.72 10.90
CA ASP A 88 3.39 -3.98 11.02
C ASP A 88 3.24 -2.55 10.46
N PRO A 89 3.42 -1.49 11.28
CA PRO A 89 3.33 -0.09 10.86
C PRO A 89 4.32 0.29 9.74
N LEU A 90 5.36 -0.52 9.54
CA LEU A 90 6.32 -0.36 8.44
C LEU A 90 5.62 -0.31 7.07
N PHE A 91 4.47 -1.00 6.94
CA PHE A 91 3.67 -1.11 5.72
C PHE A 91 2.60 -0.03 5.57
N ARG A 92 2.60 1.02 6.40
CA ARG A 92 1.70 2.18 6.23
C ARG A 92 1.92 2.89 4.90
N GLU A 93 0.89 3.61 4.44
CA GLU A 93 1.03 4.51 3.28
C GLU A 93 2.15 5.54 3.53
N ILE A 94 2.70 6.05 2.45
CA ILE A 94 3.60 7.20 2.52
C ILE A 94 2.80 8.37 3.11
N PRO A 95 3.16 8.85 4.31
CA PRO A 95 2.41 9.93 4.93
C PRO A 95 2.56 11.20 4.09
N VAL A 96 1.43 11.75 3.70
CA VAL A 96 1.36 12.96 2.90
C VAL A 96 0.49 13.99 3.62
N ARG A 97 0.91 15.25 3.61
CA ARG A 97 0.16 16.36 4.17
C ARG A 97 0.49 17.65 3.42
N VAL A 98 -0.52 18.43 3.15
CA VAL A 98 -0.27 19.77 2.62
C VAL A 98 0.31 20.61 3.75
N PRO A 99 1.55 21.15 3.58
CA PRO A 99 2.24 21.85 4.65
C PRO A 99 1.55 23.18 5.01
N ASP A 100 1.84 23.64 6.20
CA ASP A 100 1.47 25.00 6.58
C ASP A 100 2.27 25.99 5.73
N GLY A 101 1.59 27.03 5.29
CA GLY A 101 2.19 28.06 4.46
C GLY A 101 1.14 29.07 4.03
N ASN A 102 1.61 30.20 3.57
CA ASN A 102 0.78 31.35 3.21
C ASN A 102 0.97 31.79 1.76
N THR A 103 1.41 30.89 0.89
CA THR A 103 1.50 31.19 -0.55
C THR A 103 0.10 31.35 -1.13
N TRP A 104 -0.03 32.14 -2.19
CA TRP A 104 -1.30 32.31 -2.89
C TRP A 104 -1.97 30.97 -3.20
N PHE A 105 -1.23 30.00 -3.73
CA PHE A 105 -1.73 28.67 -4.06
C PHE A 105 -2.37 27.95 -2.87
N LEU A 106 -1.72 27.94 -1.70
CA LEU A 106 -2.19 27.26 -0.49
C LEU A 106 -3.41 27.93 0.17
N ARG A 107 -3.73 29.15 -0.23
CA ARG A 107 -4.89 29.91 0.27
C ARG A 107 -6.16 29.67 -0.55
N GLN A 108 -6.03 29.09 -1.75
CA GLN A 108 -7.16 28.83 -2.63
C GLN A 108 -7.90 27.55 -2.30
N ARG A 109 -9.06 27.38 -2.92
CA ARG A 109 -9.82 26.14 -2.94
C ARG A 109 -9.53 25.42 -4.27
N TRP A 110 -9.11 24.17 -4.20
CA TRP A 110 -8.80 23.38 -5.38
C TRP A 110 -9.56 22.06 -5.38
N PRO A 111 -9.79 21.46 -6.55
CA PRO A 111 -10.20 20.06 -6.66
C PRO A 111 -9.22 19.12 -5.95
N SER A 112 -9.69 17.99 -5.44
CA SER A 112 -8.85 17.00 -4.77
C SER A 112 -7.67 16.54 -5.63
N GLU A 113 -7.83 16.45 -6.94
CA GLU A 113 -6.81 16.05 -7.91
C GLU A 113 -5.61 17.02 -7.93
N VAL A 114 -5.87 18.31 -7.75
CA VAL A 114 -4.82 19.34 -7.68
C VAL A 114 -4.01 19.16 -6.40
N TRP A 115 -4.67 18.90 -5.26
CA TRP A 115 -3.99 18.59 -4.00
C TRP A 115 -3.18 17.32 -4.10
N TRP A 116 -3.70 16.25 -4.68
CA TRP A 116 -2.95 15.01 -4.90
C TRP A 116 -1.73 15.23 -5.82
N SER A 117 -1.86 16.06 -6.85
CA SER A 117 -0.74 16.40 -7.73
C SER A 117 0.35 17.19 -6.99
N TYR A 118 -0.06 18.15 -6.16
CA TYR A 118 0.84 18.89 -5.28
C TYR A 118 1.59 17.95 -4.32
N LEU A 119 0.91 16.98 -3.70
CA LEU A 119 1.54 16.04 -2.78
C LEU A 119 2.54 15.11 -3.48
N ARG A 120 2.26 14.68 -4.72
CA ARG A 120 3.23 13.91 -5.53
C ARG A 120 4.47 14.73 -5.84
N PHE A 121 4.31 16.00 -6.19
CA PHE A 121 5.41 16.93 -6.38
C PHE A 121 6.21 17.09 -5.07
N ALA A 122 5.55 17.37 -3.95
CA ALA A 122 6.17 17.50 -2.64
C ALA A 122 7.00 16.25 -2.27
N TRP A 123 6.42 15.06 -2.46
CA TRP A 123 7.12 13.79 -2.24
C TRP A 123 8.37 13.65 -3.12
N PHE A 124 8.27 13.97 -4.41
CA PHE A 124 9.38 13.87 -5.34
C PHE A 124 10.56 14.77 -4.95
N TYR A 125 10.29 15.96 -4.43
CA TYR A 125 11.28 16.93 -3.96
C TYR A 125 11.65 16.78 -2.48
N ASN A 126 11.31 15.66 -1.85
CA ASN A 126 11.62 15.37 -0.45
C ASN A 126 11.05 16.38 0.56
N ILE A 127 9.90 16.99 0.26
CA ILE A 127 9.20 17.88 1.19
C ILE A 127 8.50 17.03 2.26
N PRO A 128 8.64 17.37 3.58
CA PRO A 128 8.03 16.63 4.68
C PRO A 128 6.51 16.45 4.54
N PRO A 129 5.91 15.42 5.20
CA PRO A 129 6.47 14.63 6.30
C PRO A 129 7.39 13.47 5.87
N GLU A 130 7.14 12.81 4.74
CA GLU A 130 7.98 11.74 4.22
C GLU A 130 8.19 11.93 2.70
N GLY A 131 9.40 12.33 2.31
CA GLY A 131 9.76 12.46 0.91
C GLY A 131 10.27 11.15 0.32
N ARG A 132 10.65 11.22 -0.97
CA ARG A 132 11.12 10.08 -1.76
C ARG A 132 12.27 9.31 -1.10
N THR A 133 13.25 10.01 -0.53
CA THR A 133 14.42 9.37 0.09
C THR A 133 14.02 8.49 1.28
N ARG A 134 13.22 9.03 2.21
CA ARG A 134 12.77 8.28 3.39
C ARG A 134 11.84 7.13 3.02
N SER A 135 10.92 7.33 2.09
CA SER A 135 10.04 6.25 1.64
C SER A 135 10.81 5.14 0.92
N THR A 136 11.89 5.45 0.20
CA THR A 136 12.77 4.43 -0.38
C THR A 136 13.49 3.63 0.71
N GLN A 137 14.07 4.27 1.71
CA GLN A 137 14.72 3.60 2.85
C GLN A 137 13.74 2.70 3.63
N ARG A 138 12.51 3.19 3.88
CA ARG A 138 11.46 2.39 4.51
C ARG A 138 11.05 1.21 3.63
N SER A 139 10.99 1.39 2.32
CA SER A 139 10.71 0.30 1.37
C SER A 139 11.80 -0.76 1.33
N GLU A 140 13.08 -0.39 1.52
CA GLU A 140 14.19 -1.35 1.66
C GLU A 140 14.03 -2.22 2.92
N GLN A 141 13.65 -1.61 4.04
CA GLN A 141 13.35 -2.35 5.27
C GLN A 141 12.16 -3.29 5.08
N ALA A 142 11.09 -2.81 4.44
CA ALA A 142 9.91 -3.64 4.14
C ALA A 142 10.25 -4.79 3.19
N ALA A 143 11.07 -4.56 2.16
CA ALA A 143 11.55 -5.58 1.25
C ALA A 143 12.34 -6.69 1.99
N ALA A 144 13.20 -6.31 2.95
CA ALA A 144 13.92 -7.26 3.79
C ALA A 144 12.97 -8.10 4.66
N VAL A 145 11.94 -7.48 5.25
CA VAL A 145 10.90 -8.18 6.04
C VAL A 145 10.11 -9.15 5.15
N ILE A 146 9.68 -8.71 3.96
CA ILE A 146 8.97 -9.57 2.99
C ILE A 146 9.84 -10.77 2.62
N ALA A 147 11.12 -10.54 2.28
CA ALA A 147 12.05 -11.61 1.93
C ALA A 147 12.27 -12.60 3.09
N ALA A 148 12.42 -12.10 4.32
CA ALA A 148 12.57 -12.94 5.50
C ALA A 148 11.35 -13.82 5.73
N CYS A 149 10.14 -13.26 5.70
CA CYS A 149 8.90 -14.02 5.86
C CYS A 149 8.70 -15.03 4.73
N GLN A 150 9.00 -14.64 3.47
CA GLN A 150 8.83 -15.55 2.33
C GLN A 150 9.77 -16.77 2.38
N ARG A 151 10.90 -16.71 3.09
CA ARG A 151 11.77 -17.89 3.29
C ARG A 151 11.05 -19.00 4.04
N GLU A 152 10.18 -18.64 4.97
CA GLU A 152 9.49 -19.58 5.87
C GLU A 152 8.19 -20.15 5.27
N VAL A 153 7.62 -19.51 4.23
CA VAL A 153 6.31 -19.87 3.68
C VAL A 153 6.35 -20.01 2.15
N GLN A 154 5.42 -20.78 1.56
CA GLN A 154 5.27 -20.89 0.13
C GLN A 154 4.49 -19.71 -0.46
N THR A 155 3.41 -19.32 0.21
CA THR A 155 2.51 -18.27 -0.26
C THR A 155 2.41 -17.17 0.80
N LEU A 156 2.96 -16.00 0.48
CA LEU A 156 2.89 -14.80 1.30
C LEU A 156 1.92 -13.81 0.67
N ALA A 157 1.14 -13.11 1.49
CA ALA A 157 0.36 -11.96 1.05
C ALA A 157 0.80 -10.69 1.76
N VAL A 158 0.86 -9.58 1.03
CA VAL A 158 1.13 -8.24 1.57
C VAL A 158 -0.03 -7.32 1.24
N VAL A 159 -0.69 -6.80 2.28
CA VAL A 159 -1.80 -5.85 2.16
C VAL A 159 -1.34 -4.49 2.68
N SER A 160 -1.28 -3.51 1.79
CA SER A 160 -0.77 -2.19 2.12
C SER A 160 -1.45 -1.12 1.24
N HIS A 161 -0.75 -0.10 0.84
CA HIS A 161 -1.25 1.11 0.19
C HIS A 161 -0.57 1.34 -1.15
N SER A 162 -1.23 2.08 -2.05
CA SER A 162 -0.77 2.20 -3.43
C SER A 162 0.61 2.85 -3.56
N GLY A 163 0.85 3.97 -2.90
CA GLY A 163 2.14 4.68 -3.01
C GLY A 163 3.28 3.84 -2.48
N PHE A 164 3.13 3.27 -1.29
CA PHE A 164 4.15 2.44 -0.67
C PHE A 164 4.44 1.15 -1.46
N LEU A 165 3.39 0.46 -1.91
CA LEU A 165 3.55 -0.77 -2.71
C LEU A 165 4.25 -0.52 -4.05
N LEU A 166 3.96 0.61 -4.72
CA LEU A 166 4.64 0.96 -5.97
C LEU A 166 6.15 1.08 -5.77
N VAL A 167 6.60 1.74 -4.70
CA VAL A 167 8.03 1.90 -4.39
C VAL A 167 8.65 0.55 -3.99
N THR A 168 8.00 -0.19 -3.09
CA THR A 168 8.54 -1.45 -2.55
C THR A 168 8.65 -2.55 -3.61
N ILE A 169 7.63 -2.71 -4.46
CA ILE A 169 7.64 -3.75 -5.49
C ILE A 169 8.59 -3.39 -6.64
N ASP A 170 8.66 -2.13 -7.06
CA ASP A 170 9.65 -1.69 -8.06
C ASP A 170 11.09 -1.95 -7.57
N LEU A 171 11.36 -1.72 -6.28
CA LEU A 171 12.63 -2.05 -5.65
C LEU A 171 12.95 -3.55 -5.73
N LEU A 172 12.04 -4.42 -5.28
CA LEU A 172 12.24 -5.87 -5.29
C LEU A 172 12.45 -6.42 -6.72
N ILE A 173 11.76 -5.86 -7.71
CA ILE A 173 11.93 -6.24 -9.11
C ILE A 173 13.28 -5.76 -9.66
N ARG A 174 13.70 -4.53 -9.36
CA ARG A 174 15.01 -3.99 -9.79
C ARG A 174 16.17 -4.74 -9.16
N GLN A 175 16.04 -5.16 -7.92
CA GLN A 175 17.01 -6.02 -7.24
C GLN A 175 17.01 -7.47 -7.75
N GLY A 176 16.12 -7.80 -8.69
CA GLY A 176 16.06 -9.12 -9.30
C GLY A 176 15.41 -10.20 -8.43
N HIS A 177 14.82 -9.84 -7.28
CA HIS A 177 14.18 -10.79 -6.38
C HIS A 177 12.84 -11.31 -6.89
N LEU A 178 12.09 -10.49 -7.63
CA LEU A 178 10.75 -10.83 -8.11
C LEU A 178 10.66 -10.85 -9.63
N THR A 179 9.80 -11.74 -10.13
CA THR A 179 9.30 -11.73 -11.50
C THR A 179 7.80 -11.47 -11.51
N GLY A 180 7.33 -10.69 -12.49
CA GLY A 180 5.93 -10.31 -12.61
C GLY A 180 5.77 -8.94 -13.23
N ARG A 181 4.59 -8.36 -13.07
CA ARG A 181 4.33 -7.00 -13.55
C ARG A 181 5.19 -6.01 -12.76
N ARG A 182 5.86 -5.09 -13.48
CA ARG A 182 6.69 -4.06 -12.85
C ARG A 182 5.91 -3.19 -11.86
N LEU A 183 4.63 -2.96 -12.13
CA LEU A 183 3.74 -2.22 -11.22
C LEU A 183 2.58 -3.13 -10.80
N PRO A 184 2.29 -3.24 -9.49
CA PRO A 184 1.13 -3.98 -9.02
C PRO A 184 -0.18 -3.30 -9.49
N ARG A 185 -1.28 -4.07 -9.47
CA ARG A 185 -2.59 -3.48 -9.65
C ARG A 185 -2.91 -2.59 -8.46
N ILE A 186 -3.12 -1.30 -8.70
CA ILE A 186 -3.45 -0.31 -7.65
C ILE A 186 -4.95 -0.17 -7.37
N GLY A 187 -5.79 -0.96 -8.05
CA GLY A 187 -7.22 -1.03 -7.77
C GLY A 187 -7.50 -1.53 -6.36
N PHE A 188 -8.51 -0.97 -5.70
CA PHE A 188 -8.89 -1.35 -4.34
C PHE A 188 -9.17 -2.84 -4.22
N GLY A 189 -8.46 -3.49 -3.29
CA GLY A 189 -8.61 -4.91 -2.99
C GLY A 189 -8.27 -5.87 -4.13
N SER A 190 -7.50 -5.44 -5.14
CA SER A 190 -7.16 -6.27 -6.30
C SER A 190 -5.81 -6.96 -6.12
N PRO A 191 -5.76 -8.31 -5.92
CA PRO A 191 -4.50 -9.02 -5.76
C PRO A 191 -3.68 -9.06 -7.06
N THR A 192 -2.37 -8.95 -6.93
CA THR A 192 -1.38 -9.17 -8.00
C THR A 192 -0.38 -10.19 -7.51
N SER A 193 -0.12 -11.24 -8.29
CA SER A 193 0.88 -12.27 -7.95
C SER A 193 2.25 -11.95 -8.54
N TYR A 194 3.26 -12.27 -7.77
CA TYR A 194 4.67 -12.24 -8.14
C TYR A 194 5.31 -13.57 -7.77
N HIS A 195 6.33 -13.96 -8.53
CA HIS A 195 7.11 -15.16 -8.24
C HIS A 195 8.53 -14.76 -7.85
N TRP A 196 9.05 -15.40 -6.81
CA TRP A 196 10.43 -15.22 -6.40
C TRP A 196 11.38 -15.89 -7.40
N ARG A 197 12.55 -15.31 -7.55
CA ARG A 197 13.64 -15.91 -8.32
C ARG A 197 14.56 -16.70 -7.41
N SER A 198 14.99 -17.86 -7.88
CA SER A 198 15.97 -18.71 -7.16
C SER A 198 17.34 -18.01 -7.04
N GLU A 199 17.69 -17.15 -7.99
CA GLU A 199 18.90 -16.33 -7.96
C GLU A 199 18.57 -14.87 -8.36
N PRO A 200 19.10 -13.86 -7.65
CA PRO A 200 19.03 -12.50 -8.11
C PRO A 200 19.79 -12.37 -9.45
N LYS A 201 19.27 -11.55 -10.35
CA LYS A 201 19.96 -11.27 -11.61
C LYS A 201 21.30 -10.57 -11.30
N PRO A 202 22.43 -11.00 -11.90
CA PRO A 202 23.72 -10.35 -11.73
C PRO A 202 23.70 -8.89 -12.14
#